data_b74dae425899bafee8f57e5737ace665
#
_entry.id   b74dae425899bafee8f57e5737ace665
#
_cell.length_a   1.000
_cell.length_b   1.000
_cell.length_c   1.000
_cell.angle_alpha   90.00
_cell.angle_beta   90.00
_cell.angle_gamma   90.00
#
_symmetry.space_group_name_H-M   'P 1'
#
loop_
_entity.id
_entity.type
_entity.pdbx_description
1 polymer ?
#
loop_
_entity_poly.entity_id
_entity_poly.type
_entity_poly.pdbx_seq_one_letter_code
_entity_poly.pdbx_strand_id
1 'polypeptide(L)'
;MSNSEYLKRYAAPRSWLIQRKTTLYITKPNPGAHPLDRALPLNIILKELGLAATSREVKKALLAKHILVDGKRIIDPRFPVGLFDTIEVPDAKQAFRMGIDSKGRLALAPATKDLHHKPCKIINKTMTNNGKLQVNLIDGRNIVADKNTYQVGDTLIVETPSQKILKHLKLEAGATILITAGRYIGQTAKVSTVEGANVTFTINETTSQTQKTNAYVIP
;
A
#
# COMPACT_ATOMS: atom_id res chain seq x y z
N MET A 1 -27.74 3.65 5.05
CA MET A 1 -27.13 2.48 4.37
C MET A 1 -26.71 1.50 5.46
N SER A 2 -27.26 0.28 5.47
CA SER A 2 -26.87 -0.74 6.44
C SER A 2 -25.41 -1.07 6.21
N ASN A 3 -24.59 -0.86 7.21
CA ASN A 3 -23.18 -1.21 7.19
C ASN A 3 -23.07 -2.74 7.31
N SER A 4 -23.32 -3.46 6.19
CA SER A 4 -23.24 -4.91 6.23
C SER A 4 -21.79 -5.31 6.52
N GLU A 5 -21.58 -6.03 7.61
CA GLU A 5 -20.27 -6.54 8.01
C GLU A 5 -19.72 -7.61 7.04
N TYR A 6 -20.55 -8.04 6.09
CA TYR A 6 -20.27 -9.13 5.18
C TYR A 6 -20.01 -8.63 3.77
N LEU A 7 -19.05 -9.28 3.11
CA LEU A 7 -18.75 -9.10 1.69
C LEU A 7 -18.99 -10.45 0.99
N LYS A 8 -19.81 -10.46 -0.06
CA LYS A 8 -19.92 -11.64 -0.91
C LYS A 8 -18.58 -11.87 -1.62
N ARG A 9 -18.06 -13.08 -1.55
CA ARG A 9 -16.72 -13.39 -2.07
C ARG A 9 -16.58 -13.09 -3.57
N TYR A 10 -17.61 -13.31 -4.37
CA TYR A 10 -17.55 -13.04 -5.79
C TYR A 10 -17.51 -11.52 -6.10
N ALA A 11 -18.06 -10.69 -5.20
CA ALA A 11 -18.05 -9.24 -5.28
C ALA A 11 -16.77 -8.59 -4.73
N ALA A 12 -15.83 -9.40 -4.23
CA ALA A 12 -14.54 -8.89 -3.76
C ALA A 12 -13.76 -8.21 -4.90
N PRO A 13 -12.94 -7.18 -4.63
CA PRO A 13 -12.13 -6.50 -5.63
C PRO A 13 -11.28 -7.46 -6.46
N ARG A 14 -11.02 -7.11 -7.72
CA ARG A 14 -10.17 -7.93 -8.62
C ARG A 14 -8.70 -7.95 -8.18
N SER A 15 -8.27 -6.95 -7.44
CA SER A 15 -6.94 -6.84 -6.83
C SER A 15 -6.64 -7.91 -5.77
N TRP A 16 -7.66 -8.60 -5.27
CA TRP A 16 -7.47 -9.62 -4.24
C TRP A 16 -7.08 -10.96 -4.87
N LEU A 17 -5.95 -11.53 -4.41
CA LEU A 17 -5.50 -12.86 -4.79
C LEU A 17 -6.27 -13.92 -3.99
N ILE A 18 -7.50 -14.22 -4.41
CA ILE A 18 -8.39 -15.16 -3.72
C ILE A 18 -9.08 -16.10 -4.70
N GLN A 19 -9.39 -17.31 -4.24
CA GLN A 19 -10.26 -18.23 -4.96
C GLN A 19 -11.73 -17.78 -4.79
N ARG A 20 -12.39 -17.33 -5.85
CA ARG A 20 -13.70 -16.66 -5.79
C ARG A 20 -14.89 -17.59 -5.56
N LYS A 21 -14.78 -18.88 -5.93
CA LYS A 21 -15.91 -19.82 -5.95
C LYS A 21 -15.90 -20.85 -4.79
N THR A 22 -15.17 -20.59 -3.69
CA THR A 22 -15.04 -21.55 -2.58
C THR A 22 -16.11 -21.37 -1.51
N THR A 23 -16.34 -20.15 -1.06
CA THR A 23 -17.31 -19.83 0.01
C THR A 23 -18.14 -18.62 -0.37
N LEU A 24 -19.36 -18.51 0.17
CA LEU A 24 -20.29 -17.42 -0.15
C LEU A 24 -19.78 -16.07 0.34
N TYR A 25 -19.23 -16.00 1.54
CA TYR A 25 -18.78 -14.77 2.19
C TYR A 25 -17.27 -14.77 2.42
N ILE A 26 -16.71 -13.56 2.47
CA ILE A 26 -15.32 -13.30 2.80
C ILE A 26 -15.24 -12.15 3.80
N THR A 27 -14.15 -12.06 4.56
CA THR A 27 -13.93 -10.99 5.51
C THR A 27 -13.86 -9.65 4.78
N LYS A 28 -14.73 -8.72 5.18
CA LYS A 28 -14.70 -7.32 4.72
C LYS A 28 -13.73 -6.55 5.60
N PRO A 29 -12.76 -5.80 5.04
CA PRO A 29 -11.90 -4.95 5.85
C PRO A 29 -12.71 -3.80 6.46
N ASN A 30 -12.27 -3.34 7.63
CA ASN A 30 -12.79 -2.11 8.23
C ASN A 30 -12.32 -0.89 7.42
N PRO A 31 -13.03 0.26 7.51
CA PRO A 31 -12.50 1.52 7.01
C PRO A 31 -11.15 1.84 7.67
N GLY A 32 -10.20 2.32 6.89
CA GLY A 32 -8.86 2.61 7.39
C GLY A 32 -8.02 3.39 6.36
N ALA A 33 -6.73 3.21 6.44
CA ALA A 33 -5.73 3.92 5.64
C ALA A 33 -5.87 3.70 4.12
N HIS A 34 -6.37 2.54 3.72
CA HIS A 34 -6.45 2.15 2.31
C HIS A 34 -7.89 1.89 1.88
N PRO A 35 -8.27 2.24 0.64
CA PRO A 35 -9.57 1.91 0.08
C PRO A 35 -9.71 0.40 -0.16
N LEU A 36 -10.95 -0.10 -0.24
CA LEU A 36 -11.28 -1.52 -0.35
C LEU A 36 -10.58 -2.23 -1.52
N ASP A 37 -10.44 -1.56 -2.65
CA ASP A 37 -9.83 -2.09 -3.87
C ASP A 37 -8.28 -2.16 -3.80
N ARG A 38 -7.66 -1.47 -2.85
CA ARG A 38 -6.22 -1.42 -2.64
C ARG A 38 -5.77 -1.97 -1.29
N ALA A 39 -6.64 -2.68 -0.59
CA ALA A 39 -6.34 -3.27 0.71
C ALA A 39 -6.82 -4.71 0.79
N LEU A 40 -6.09 -5.54 1.54
CA LEU A 40 -6.48 -6.88 1.97
C LEU A 40 -6.68 -6.88 3.49
N PRO A 41 -7.74 -7.52 4.01
CA PRO A 41 -7.89 -7.66 5.45
C PRO A 41 -6.85 -8.64 6.01
N LEU A 42 -6.29 -8.31 7.16
CA LEU A 42 -5.24 -9.09 7.83
C LEU A 42 -5.63 -10.57 8.03
N ASN A 43 -6.93 -10.86 8.23
CA ASN A 43 -7.45 -12.24 8.31
C ASN A 43 -7.14 -13.08 7.06
N ILE A 44 -7.23 -12.49 5.87
CA ILE A 44 -6.94 -13.20 4.62
C ILE A 44 -5.44 -13.41 4.49
N ILE A 45 -4.65 -12.39 4.80
CA ILE A 45 -3.20 -12.42 4.72
C ILE A 45 -2.61 -13.52 5.60
N LEU A 46 -3.04 -13.59 6.86
CA LEU A 46 -2.52 -14.60 7.80
C LEU A 46 -2.90 -16.03 7.40
N LYS A 47 -4.04 -16.22 6.71
CA LYS A 47 -4.41 -17.52 6.13
C LYS A 47 -3.55 -17.85 4.91
N GLU A 48 -3.27 -16.91 4.06
CA GLU A 48 -2.42 -17.09 2.88
C GLU A 48 -0.98 -17.43 3.27
N LEU A 49 -0.48 -16.82 4.34
CA LEU A 49 0.83 -17.15 4.93
C LEU A 49 0.87 -18.50 5.65
N GLY A 50 -0.27 -19.22 5.75
CA GLY A 50 -0.34 -20.51 6.45
C GLY A 50 -0.21 -20.43 7.97
N LEU A 51 -0.25 -19.24 8.55
CA LEU A 51 -0.16 -19.03 10.00
C LEU A 51 -1.43 -19.43 10.75
N ALA A 52 -2.56 -19.50 10.05
CA ALA A 52 -3.84 -19.94 10.58
C ALA A 52 -4.74 -20.45 9.46
N ALA A 53 -5.47 -21.55 9.68
CA ALA A 53 -6.42 -22.10 8.72
C ALA A 53 -7.80 -21.44 8.85
N THR A 54 -8.23 -21.14 10.06
CA THR A 54 -9.56 -20.63 10.37
C THR A 54 -9.54 -19.19 10.91
N SER A 55 -10.66 -18.46 10.78
CA SER A 55 -10.77 -17.10 11.35
C SER A 55 -10.71 -17.10 12.88
N ARG A 56 -11.04 -18.20 13.57
CA ARG A 56 -10.89 -18.32 15.02
C ARG A 56 -9.41 -18.42 15.40
N GLU A 57 -8.63 -19.18 14.66
CA GLU A 57 -7.19 -19.27 14.85
C GLU A 57 -6.50 -17.94 14.57
N VAL A 58 -6.90 -17.21 13.51
CA VAL A 58 -6.42 -15.86 13.26
C VAL A 58 -6.65 -14.95 14.47
N LYS A 59 -7.86 -14.94 15.04
CA LYS A 59 -8.13 -14.14 16.25
C LYS A 59 -7.26 -14.55 17.42
N LYS A 60 -7.08 -15.86 17.66
CA LYS A 60 -6.19 -16.37 18.72
C LYS A 60 -4.74 -15.96 18.46
N ALA A 61 -4.26 -16.08 17.20
CA ALA A 61 -2.92 -15.69 16.82
C ALA A 61 -2.66 -14.18 17.02
N LEU A 62 -3.60 -13.32 16.64
CA LEU A 62 -3.51 -11.88 16.83
C LEU A 62 -3.50 -11.48 18.32
N LEU A 63 -4.20 -12.21 19.17
CA LEU A 63 -4.19 -11.97 20.62
C LEU A 63 -2.92 -12.49 21.29
N ALA A 64 -2.48 -13.70 20.93
CA ALA A 64 -1.33 -14.38 21.53
C ALA A 64 0.01 -13.92 20.95
N LYS A 65 0.06 -13.66 19.63
CA LYS A 65 1.28 -13.27 18.92
C LYS A 65 1.29 -11.77 18.67
N HIS A 66 2.49 -11.18 18.77
CA HIS A 66 2.68 -9.76 18.49
C HIS A 66 2.84 -9.53 16.98
N ILE A 67 1.73 -9.62 16.23
CA ILE A 67 1.76 -9.31 14.80
C ILE A 67 1.74 -7.80 14.63
N LEU A 68 2.74 -7.28 13.92
CA LEU A 68 2.92 -5.87 13.67
C LEU A 68 2.60 -5.57 12.21
N VAL A 69 1.91 -4.45 11.99
CA VAL A 69 1.74 -3.84 10.66
C VAL A 69 2.32 -2.44 10.72
N ASP A 70 3.28 -2.13 9.86
CA ASP A 70 4.05 -0.87 9.89
C ASP A 70 4.61 -0.55 11.29
N GLY A 71 5.12 -1.57 12.00
CA GLY A 71 5.67 -1.44 13.35
C GLY A 71 4.63 -1.24 14.45
N LYS A 72 3.32 -1.31 14.17
CA LYS A 72 2.24 -1.20 15.15
C LYS A 72 1.57 -2.55 15.37
N ARG A 73 1.35 -2.93 16.63
CA ARG A 73 0.60 -4.14 16.98
C ARG A 73 -0.85 -4.02 16.56
N ILE A 74 -1.34 -4.98 15.80
CA ILE A 74 -2.72 -5.05 15.35
C ILE A 74 -3.41 -6.27 15.97
N ILE A 75 -4.61 -6.04 16.51
CA ILE A 75 -5.45 -7.09 17.14
C ILE A 75 -6.67 -7.39 16.25
N ASP A 76 -7.10 -6.42 15.41
CA ASP A 76 -8.29 -6.58 14.59
C ASP A 76 -7.99 -7.40 13.32
N PRO A 77 -8.65 -8.57 13.13
CA PRO A 77 -8.49 -9.38 11.93
C PRO A 77 -9.03 -8.69 10.65
N ARG A 78 -9.85 -7.65 10.78
CA ARG A 78 -10.39 -6.86 9.66
C ARG A 78 -9.57 -5.63 9.33
N PHE A 79 -8.40 -5.48 9.94
CA PHE A 79 -7.49 -4.37 9.64
C PHE A 79 -7.09 -4.38 8.15
N PRO A 80 -7.27 -3.26 7.41
CA PRO A 80 -6.87 -3.16 6.01
C PRO A 80 -5.37 -2.98 5.89
N VAL A 81 -4.73 -3.88 5.17
CA VAL A 81 -3.30 -3.82 4.82
C VAL A 81 -3.20 -3.51 3.33
N GLY A 82 -2.51 -2.46 2.97
CA GLY A 82 -2.40 -1.96 1.60
C GLY A 82 -0.99 -2.04 1.01
N LEU A 83 -0.81 -1.37 -0.12
CA LEU A 83 0.44 -1.36 -0.86
C LEU A 83 1.59 -0.79 -0.01
N PHE A 84 2.72 -1.46 -0.04
CA PHE A 84 3.95 -1.18 0.72
C PHE A 84 3.83 -1.30 2.25
N ASP A 85 2.68 -1.72 2.79
CA ASP A 85 2.61 -2.06 4.21
C ASP A 85 3.50 -3.25 4.52
N THR A 86 4.18 -3.18 5.66
CA THR A 86 5.01 -4.28 6.18
C THR A 86 4.25 -5.04 7.24
N ILE A 87 4.31 -6.36 7.15
CA ILE A 87 3.71 -7.27 8.14
C ILE A 87 4.85 -8.04 8.77
N GLU A 88 5.00 -7.92 10.06
CA GLU A 88 6.04 -8.60 10.82
C GLU A 88 5.42 -9.60 11.78
N VAL A 89 5.98 -10.80 11.79
CA VAL A 89 5.62 -11.88 12.71
C VAL A 89 6.88 -12.22 13.51
N PRO A 90 7.15 -11.50 14.63
CA PRO A 90 8.39 -11.64 15.40
C PRO A 90 8.65 -13.07 15.87
N ASP A 91 7.61 -13.78 16.30
CA ASP A 91 7.71 -15.16 16.78
C ASP A 91 8.25 -16.13 15.71
N ALA A 92 7.89 -15.89 14.44
CA ALA A 92 8.38 -16.69 13.30
C ALA A 92 9.65 -16.08 12.66
N LYS A 93 10.11 -14.93 13.13
CA LYS A 93 11.21 -14.15 12.53
C LYS A 93 11.00 -13.90 11.03
N GLN A 94 9.75 -13.70 10.63
CA GLN A 94 9.36 -13.49 9.25
C GLN A 94 8.77 -12.10 9.09
N ALA A 95 9.12 -11.47 7.98
CA ALA A 95 8.53 -10.19 7.59
C ALA A 95 8.16 -10.21 6.11
N PHE A 96 7.06 -9.59 5.79
CA PHE A 96 6.50 -9.53 4.45
C PHE A 96 6.15 -8.08 4.12
N ARG A 97 6.27 -7.74 2.84
CA ARG A 97 5.79 -6.44 2.32
C ARG A 97 4.73 -6.68 1.27
N MET A 98 3.66 -5.89 1.34
CA MET A 98 2.61 -5.93 0.34
C MET A 98 3.07 -5.25 -0.95
N GLY A 99 3.02 -5.98 -2.06
CA GLY A 99 3.33 -5.51 -3.40
C GLY A 99 2.15 -5.64 -4.35
N ILE A 100 2.38 -5.33 -5.63
CA ILE A 100 1.44 -5.55 -6.73
C ILE A 100 2.08 -6.49 -7.74
N ASP A 101 1.35 -7.55 -8.12
CA ASP A 101 1.73 -8.47 -9.20
C ASP A 101 1.46 -7.85 -10.59
N SER A 102 2.07 -8.42 -11.62
CA SER A 102 1.86 -8.04 -13.03
C SER A 102 0.41 -8.12 -13.51
N LYS A 103 -0.46 -8.82 -12.79
CA LYS A 103 -1.91 -8.89 -13.02
C LYS A 103 -2.70 -7.86 -12.20
N GLY A 104 -2.02 -6.95 -11.50
CA GLY A 104 -2.65 -5.94 -10.65
C GLY A 104 -3.25 -6.48 -9.35
N ARG A 105 -2.80 -7.63 -8.89
CA ARG A 105 -3.25 -8.22 -7.65
C ARG A 105 -2.27 -7.91 -6.52
N LEU A 106 -2.82 -7.71 -5.34
CA LEU A 106 -2.02 -7.55 -4.13
C LEU A 106 -1.37 -8.89 -3.79
N ALA A 107 -0.06 -8.90 -3.69
CA ALA A 107 0.74 -10.08 -3.40
C ALA A 107 1.73 -9.77 -2.28
N LEU A 108 2.03 -10.78 -1.48
CA LEU A 108 3.00 -10.69 -0.40
C LEU A 108 4.38 -11.11 -0.92
N ALA A 109 5.36 -10.26 -0.69
CA ALA A 109 6.76 -10.56 -0.94
C ALA A 109 7.52 -10.64 0.39
N PRO A 110 8.43 -11.62 0.57
CA PRO A 110 9.28 -11.66 1.74
C PRO A 110 10.15 -10.40 1.78
N ALA A 111 10.25 -9.77 2.94
CA ALA A 111 11.04 -8.57 3.14
C ALA A 111 12.08 -8.83 4.22
N THR A 112 13.36 -8.61 3.90
CA THR A 112 14.48 -8.78 4.83
C THR A 112 15.18 -7.47 5.14
N LYS A 113 15.04 -6.48 4.26
CA LYS A 113 15.70 -5.17 4.37
C LYS A 113 14.66 -4.06 4.45
N ASP A 114 15.00 -2.96 5.09
CA ASP A 114 14.22 -1.71 5.12
C ASP A 114 12.76 -1.86 5.58
N LEU A 115 12.53 -2.73 6.57
CA LEU A 115 11.18 -3.04 7.06
C LEU A 115 10.42 -1.80 7.54
N HIS A 116 11.14 -0.88 8.17
CA HIS A 116 10.57 0.36 8.71
C HIS A 116 10.57 1.54 7.73
N HIS A 117 11.05 1.34 6.49
CA HIS A 117 11.08 2.37 5.47
C HIS A 117 9.93 2.15 4.47
N LYS A 118 8.93 2.99 4.55
CA LYS A 118 7.76 2.92 3.68
C LYS A 118 7.78 4.06 2.66
N PRO A 119 7.78 3.75 1.35
CA PRO A 119 7.55 4.78 0.35
C PRO A 119 6.07 5.19 0.40
N CYS A 120 5.80 6.48 0.54
CA CYS A 120 4.46 7.06 0.62
C CYS A 120 4.33 8.16 -0.42
N LYS A 121 3.39 8.01 -1.36
CA LYS A 121 3.14 8.99 -2.41
C LYS A 121 2.31 10.16 -1.89
N ILE A 122 2.66 11.36 -2.33
CA ILE A 122 1.92 12.59 -2.04
C ILE A 122 0.72 12.66 -2.98
N ILE A 123 -0.49 12.68 -2.41
CA ILE A 123 -1.74 12.82 -3.17
C ILE A 123 -2.13 14.29 -3.27
N ASN A 124 -2.08 15.00 -2.14
CA ASN A 124 -2.55 16.38 -2.04
C ASN A 124 -1.73 17.19 -1.04
N LYS A 125 -1.87 18.50 -1.13
CA LYS A 125 -1.28 19.48 -0.21
C LYS A 125 -2.36 20.46 0.24
N THR A 126 -2.42 20.72 1.53
CA THR A 126 -3.36 21.68 2.11
C THR A 126 -2.62 22.65 3.02
N MET A 127 -3.00 23.91 3.00
CA MET A 127 -2.51 24.89 3.96
C MET A 127 -3.34 24.80 5.23
N THR A 128 -2.68 24.73 6.38
CA THR A 128 -3.35 24.79 7.69
C THR A 128 -3.54 26.26 8.11
N ASN A 129 -4.45 26.50 9.05
CA ASN A 129 -4.75 27.84 9.56
C ASN A 129 -3.52 28.58 10.11
N ASN A 130 -2.49 27.85 10.51
CA ASN A 130 -1.23 28.41 11.03
C ASN A 130 -0.18 28.67 9.93
N GLY A 131 -0.55 28.68 8.65
CA GLY A 131 0.36 28.92 7.53
C GLY A 131 1.33 27.76 7.25
N LYS A 132 1.21 26.62 7.96
CA LYS A 132 2.03 25.45 7.70
C LYS A 132 1.43 24.60 6.58
N LEU A 133 2.29 23.93 5.81
CA LEU A 133 1.90 23.04 4.74
C LEU A 133 1.62 21.63 5.31
N GLN A 134 0.42 21.12 5.10
CA GLN A 134 0.10 19.74 5.36
C GLN A 134 0.20 18.94 4.05
N VAL A 135 0.99 17.89 4.05
CA VAL A 135 1.17 16.95 2.95
C VAL A 135 0.35 15.70 3.24
N ASN A 136 -0.59 15.37 2.34
CA ASN A 136 -1.48 14.22 2.48
C ASN A 136 -0.94 13.04 1.66
N LEU A 137 -0.68 11.93 2.33
CA LEU A 137 -0.09 10.74 1.74
C LEU A 137 -1.17 9.71 1.35
N ILE A 138 -0.83 8.81 0.43
CA ILE A 138 -1.75 7.81 -0.11
C ILE A 138 -2.23 6.79 0.94
N ASP A 139 -1.48 6.60 1.99
CA ASP A 139 -1.79 5.72 3.12
C ASP A 139 -2.59 6.41 4.25
N GLY A 140 -3.19 7.57 3.95
CA GLY A 140 -4.00 8.33 4.89
C GLY A 140 -3.21 9.09 5.96
N ARG A 141 -1.89 9.00 5.98
CA ARG A 141 -1.04 9.78 6.88
C ARG A 141 -0.93 11.21 6.39
N ASN A 142 -0.88 12.14 7.34
CA ASN A 142 -0.69 13.56 7.08
C ASN A 142 0.57 14.02 7.81
N ILE A 143 1.45 14.69 7.09
CA ILE A 143 2.70 15.21 7.63
C ILE A 143 2.68 16.73 7.46
N VAL A 144 2.97 17.45 8.56
CA VAL A 144 3.11 18.90 8.53
C VAL A 144 4.56 19.24 8.19
N ALA A 145 4.74 20.07 7.18
CA ALA A 145 6.04 20.53 6.71
C ALA A 145 6.12 22.06 6.76
N ASP A 146 7.26 22.57 7.19
CA ASP A 146 7.48 24.03 7.27
C ASP A 146 7.85 24.64 5.91
N LYS A 147 8.33 23.82 4.96
CA LYS A 147 8.77 24.25 3.63
C LYS A 147 7.89 23.66 2.52
N ASN A 148 7.55 24.48 1.54
CA ASN A 148 6.78 24.07 0.36
C ASN A 148 7.69 23.46 -0.75
N THR A 149 8.54 22.49 -0.39
CA THR A 149 9.44 21.83 -1.35
C THR A 149 8.83 20.62 -2.02
N TYR A 150 7.73 20.09 -1.46
CA TYR A 150 7.08 18.87 -1.92
C TYR A 150 6.08 19.14 -3.03
N GLN A 151 6.04 18.27 -4.04
CA GLN A 151 5.06 18.34 -5.13
C GLN A 151 4.10 17.14 -5.09
N VAL A 152 2.88 17.35 -5.61
CA VAL A 152 1.92 16.24 -5.76
C VAL A 152 2.45 15.26 -6.80
N GLY A 153 2.48 13.97 -6.43
CA GLY A 153 3.05 12.90 -7.24
C GLY A 153 4.42 12.44 -6.79
N ASP A 154 5.16 13.25 -6.01
CA ASP A 154 6.41 12.82 -5.40
C ASP A 154 6.17 11.71 -4.37
N THR A 155 7.22 10.97 -4.05
CA THR A 155 7.19 9.94 -3.01
C THR A 155 8.12 10.32 -1.86
N LEU A 156 7.63 10.21 -0.65
CA LEU A 156 8.41 10.35 0.58
C LEU A 156 8.72 8.97 1.14
N ILE A 157 9.98 8.72 1.47
CA ILE A 157 10.34 7.55 2.28
C ILE A 157 10.16 7.95 3.74
N VAL A 158 9.17 7.35 4.37
CA VAL A 158 8.77 7.64 5.75
C VAL A 158 9.17 6.47 6.63
N GLU A 159 9.78 6.78 7.76
CA GLU A 159 10.08 5.78 8.79
C GLU A 159 8.80 5.41 9.55
N THR A 160 8.52 4.13 9.67
CA THR A 160 7.40 3.60 10.46
C THR A 160 7.93 2.99 11.77
N PRO A 161 7.30 3.24 12.93
CA PRO A 161 6.08 4.03 13.18
C PRO A 161 6.31 5.53 13.42
N SER A 162 7.56 6.04 13.44
CA SER A 162 7.93 7.39 13.89
C SER A 162 7.41 8.51 12.97
N GLN A 163 7.06 8.19 11.71
CA GLN A 163 6.62 9.11 10.64
C GLN A 163 7.66 10.18 10.25
N LYS A 164 8.94 9.95 10.53
CA LYS A 164 10.01 10.83 10.09
C LYS A 164 10.26 10.67 8.60
N ILE A 165 10.43 11.78 7.89
CA ILE A 165 10.80 11.77 6.47
C ILE A 165 12.29 11.51 6.38
N LEU A 166 12.67 10.39 5.73
CA LEU A 166 14.05 10.01 5.51
C LEU A 166 14.58 10.53 4.18
N LYS A 167 13.79 10.37 3.11
CA LYS A 167 14.17 10.79 1.75
C LYS A 167 12.96 11.35 1.01
N HIS A 168 13.22 12.30 0.10
CA HIS A 168 12.25 12.81 -0.85
C HIS A 168 12.66 12.38 -2.26
N LEU A 169 11.82 11.59 -2.89
CA LEU A 169 11.98 11.13 -4.26
C LEU A 169 11.06 11.95 -5.16
N LYS A 170 11.64 12.78 -5.99
CA LYS A 170 10.89 13.63 -6.92
C LYS A 170 10.46 12.84 -8.15
N LEU A 171 9.31 13.18 -8.69
CA LEU A 171 8.83 12.64 -9.96
C LEU A 171 9.41 13.49 -11.11
N GLU A 172 10.64 13.18 -11.52
CA GLU A 172 11.38 13.88 -12.59
C GLU A 172 11.83 12.87 -13.67
N ALA A 173 12.32 13.36 -14.79
CA ALA A 173 12.92 12.52 -15.83
C ALA A 173 14.09 11.70 -15.26
N GLY A 174 14.15 10.42 -15.60
CA GLY A 174 15.13 9.46 -15.08
C GLY A 174 14.70 8.75 -13.78
N ALA A 175 13.64 9.18 -13.08
CA ALA A 175 13.14 8.52 -11.89
C ALA A 175 12.60 7.12 -12.22
N THR A 176 12.82 6.17 -11.30
CA THR A 176 12.21 4.84 -11.41
C THR A 176 10.81 4.86 -10.81
N ILE A 177 9.82 4.39 -11.55
CA ILE A 177 8.42 4.34 -11.13
C ILE A 177 7.88 2.91 -11.14
N LEU A 178 7.00 2.61 -10.19
CA LEU A 178 6.11 1.46 -10.21
C LEU A 178 4.75 1.91 -10.74
N ILE A 179 4.22 1.20 -11.72
CA ILE A 179 2.91 1.49 -12.31
C ILE A 179 1.84 0.73 -11.53
N THR A 180 0.89 1.47 -10.94
CA THR A 180 -0.14 0.91 -10.06
C THR A 180 -1.48 0.65 -10.73
N ALA A 181 -1.67 1.13 -11.97
CA ALA A 181 -2.88 0.86 -12.76
C ALA A 181 -2.59 0.96 -14.27
N GLY A 182 -3.45 0.33 -15.08
CA GLY A 182 -3.35 0.33 -16.53
C GLY A 182 -2.71 -0.94 -17.10
N ARG A 183 -2.31 -0.88 -18.39
CA ARG A 183 -1.77 -2.04 -19.14
C ARG A 183 -0.48 -2.59 -18.54
N TYR A 184 0.36 -1.73 -17.99
CA TYR A 184 1.69 -2.08 -17.45
C TYR A 184 1.70 -2.15 -15.91
N ILE A 185 0.55 -2.46 -15.31
CA ILE A 185 0.42 -2.58 -13.85
C ILE A 185 1.43 -3.56 -13.26
N GLY A 186 2.02 -3.20 -12.13
CA GLY A 186 3.01 -4.02 -11.40
C GLY A 186 4.42 -4.01 -12.00
N GLN A 187 4.63 -3.32 -13.13
CA GLN A 187 5.95 -3.19 -13.75
C GLN A 187 6.67 -1.93 -13.28
N THR A 188 7.99 -2.02 -13.24
CA THR A 188 8.86 -0.87 -12.99
C THR A 188 9.31 -0.26 -14.31
N ALA A 189 9.35 1.05 -14.40
CA ALA A 189 9.70 1.82 -15.58
C ALA A 189 10.57 3.01 -15.24
N LYS A 190 11.29 3.53 -16.22
CA LYS A 190 12.01 4.81 -16.12
C LYS A 190 11.18 5.93 -16.74
N VAL A 191 11.06 7.03 -16.04
CA VAL A 191 10.36 8.24 -16.53
C VAL A 191 11.19 8.90 -17.61
N SER A 192 10.60 9.18 -18.77
CA SER A 192 11.24 9.97 -19.84
C SER A 192 10.88 11.45 -19.69
N THR A 193 9.59 11.77 -19.64
CA THR A 193 9.11 13.15 -19.47
C THR A 193 7.87 13.19 -18.58
N VAL A 194 7.66 14.33 -17.92
CA VAL A 194 6.47 14.57 -17.09
C VAL A 194 5.78 15.82 -17.63
N GLU A 195 4.59 15.65 -18.19
CA GLU A 195 3.81 16.71 -18.80
C GLU A 195 2.46 16.87 -18.09
N GLY A 196 2.37 17.80 -17.19
CA GLY A 196 1.16 18.09 -16.44
C GLY A 196 0.63 16.86 -15.67
N ALA A 197 -0.48 16.29 -16.14
CA ALA A 197 -1.12 15.12 -15.54
C ALA A 197 -0.60 13.78 -16.08
N ASN A 198 0.15 13.80 -17.19
CA ASN A 198 0.66 12.60 -17.85
C ASN A 198 2.15 12.40 -17.59
N VAL A 199 2.56 11.16 -17.51
CA VAL A 199 3.95 10.73 -17.36
C VAL A 199 4.26 9.79 -18.50
N THR A 200 5.23 10.15 -19.33
CA THR A 200 5.78 9.28 -20.36
C THR A 200 6.92 8.47 -19.76
N PHE A 201 6.92 7.19 -20.01
CA PHE A 201 7.90 6.25 -19.45
C PHE A 201 8.35 5.26 -20.50
N THR A 202 9.49 4.63 -20.26
CA THR A 202 10.10 3.62 -21.12
C THR A 202 10.15 2.27 -20.38
N ILE A 203 9.65 1.23 -21.05
CA ILE A 203 9.78 -0.17 -20.63
C ILE A 203 10.28 -0.95 -21.85
N ASN A 204 11.42 -1.68 -21.71
CA ASN A 204 11.96 -2.53 -22.78
C ASN A 204 11.95 -1.83 -24.15
N GLU A 205 12.49 -0.60 -24.22
CA GLU A 205 12.60 0.22 -25.43
C GLU A 205 11.27 0.77 -25.99
N THR A 206 10.14 0.38 -25.42
CA THR A 206 8.85 0.95 -25.82
C THR A 206 8.47 2.14 -24.92
N THR A 207 8.09 3.25 -25.55
CA THR A 207 7.58 4.42 -24.86
C THR A 207 6.06 4.31 -24.71
N SER A 208 5.57 4.59 -23.53
CA SER A 208 4.13 4.58 -23.21
C SER A 208 3.79 5.72 -22.24
N GLN A 209 2.52 6.06 -22.16
CA GLN A 209 2.04 7.11 -21.26
C GLN A 209 1.12 6.55 -20.18
N THR A 210 1.20 7.14 -19.00
CA THR A 210 0.26 6.89 -17.89
C THR A 210 -0.07 8.18 -17.17
N GLN A 211 -1.16 8.15 -16.41
CA GLN A 211 -1.50 9.29 -15.55
C GLN A 211 -0.55 9.37 -14.36
N LYS A 212 -0.23 10.58 -13.94
CA LYS A 212 0.57 10.86 -12.73
C LYS A 212 0.02 10.15 -11.49
N THR A 213 -1.30 9.97 -11.39
CA THR A 213 -1.96 9.25 -10.29
C THR A 213 -1.52 7.80 -10.19
N ASN A 214 -1.18 7.15 -11.30
CA ASN A 214 -0.81 5.74 -11.38
C ASN A 214 0.70 5.50 -11.31
N ALA A 215 1.52 6.54 -11.42
CA ALA A 215 2.97 6.47 -11.30
C ALA A 215 3.37 6.62 -9.82
N TYR A 216 4.13 5.66 -9.31
CA TYR A 216 4.62 5.63 -7.94
C TYR A 216 6.14 5.60 -7.96
N VAL A 217 6.82 6.65 -7.50
CA VAL A 217 8.28 6.70 -7.51
C VAL A 217 8.82 5.75 -6.45
N ILE A 218 9.73 4.87 -6.85
CA ILE A 218 10.41 3.92 -5.97
C ILE A 218 11.91 4.18 -5.96
N PRO A 219 12.61 3.83 -4.85
CA PRO A 219 14.05 4.00 -4.77
C PRO A 219 14.83 3.10 -5.72
#